data_a2900d2fa466afbe6923fbbeb2ec6840
#
_entry.id   a2900d2fa466afbe6923fbbeb2ec6840
#
_cell.length_a   1.000
_cell.length_b   1.000
_cell.length_c   1.000
_cell.angle_alpha   90.00
_cell.angle_beta   90.00
_cell.angle_gamma   90.00
#
_symmetry.space_group_name_H-M   'P 1'
#
loop_
_entity.id
_entity.type
_entity.pdbx_description
1 polymer ?
#
loop_
_entity_poly.entity_id
_entity_poly.type
_entity_poly.pdbx_seq_one_letter_code
_entity_poly.pdbx_strand_id
1 'polypeptide(L)'
;MGKHSGNRSVRNRIRKRRQRRAIISFILLVVLVIAGTFMWKRSGTNLANNHTRTATSKVSKSSTSQATTKETSGSSEKVSKVKWIKQDQPVKFPILMYHAIHNMDPSEAANAGLIVSPETFESHLKALKDAGYYTLTPKEAYKVLTENVLPKNKKVVWLTFDDSLRDFYTNAFPLLQKYQMRATNNVITGFVENGREDMLTLEQIKEMKQKGMSFEDHTVNHPDLSLANAETQTTELQVSKQYLDSNLSQNTTTVAYPSGRYSETTTQIAESLGYKMGLTTNNGLASLNDGLLTLNRVRVNPTTTAQDLLNEITTN
;
A
#
# COMPACT_ATOMS: atom_id res chain seq x y z
N MET A 1 46.16 10.23 -32.45
CA MET A 1 45.14 9.53 -31.67
C MET A 1 45.47 9.60 -30.19
N GLY A 2 44.63 10.21 -29.34
CA GLY A 2 44.83 10.19 -27.89
C GLY A 2 44.63 11.53 -27.20
N LYS A 3 43.38 11.99 -26.98
CA LYS A 3 43.03 13.04 -26.00
C LYS A 3 41.55 13.01 -25.70
N HIS A 4 41.01 11.99 -25.00
CA HIS A 4 39.63 12.03 -24.51
C HIS A 4 39.37 11.34 -23.17
N SER A 5 40.38 10.89 -22.42
CA SER A 5 40.15 10.19 -21.15
C SER A 5 40.22 11.06 -19.87
N GLY A 6 40.76 12.27 -19.95
CA GLY A 6 41.03 13.12 -18.79
C GLY A 6 39.79 13.81 -18.18
N ASN A 7 38.74 14.01 -18.96
CA ASN A 7 37.62 14.88 -18.57
C ASN A 7 36.53 14.20 -17.72
N ARG A 8 36.43 12.87 -17.77
CA ARG A 8 35.45 12.10 -16.97
C ARG A 8 35.84 11.97 -15.49
N SER A 9 37.14 11.79 -15.22
CA SER A 9 37.63 11.62 -13.84
C SER A 9 37.50 12.90 -12.99
N VAL A 10 37.74 14.08 -13.62
CA VAL A 10 37.61 15.38 -12.95
C VAL A 10 36.14 15.68 -12.63
N ARG A 11 35.21 15.44 -13.55
CA ARG A 11 33.76 15.64 -13.31
C ARG A 11 33.23 14.74 -12.19
N ASN A 12 33.67 13.50 -12.10
CA ASN A 12 33.27 12.59 -11.03
C ASN A 12 33.82 13.01 -9.65
N ARG A 13 35.04 13.57 -9.58
CA ARG A 13 35.59 14.11 -8.32
C ARG A 13 34.83 15.36 -7.83
N ILE A 14 34.45 16.24 -8.75
CA ILE A 14 33.67 17.45 -8.42
C ILE A 14 32.26 17.05 -7.94
N ARG A 15 31.60 16.06 -8.58
CA ARG A 15 30.27 15.56 -8.19
C ARG A 15 30.31 14.91 -6.80
N LYS A 16 31.32 14.07 -6.50
CA LYS A 16 31.50 13.48 -5.17
C LYS A 16 31.78 14.52 -4.07
N ARG A 17 32.53 15.60 -4.38
CA ARG A 17 32.76 16.69 -3.41
C ARG A 17 31.49 17.50 -3.14
N ARG A 18 30.62 17.72 -4.15
CA ARG A 18 29.32 18.40 -3.96
C ARG A 18 28.36 17.55 -3.14
N GLN A 19 28.27 16.24 -3.39
CA GLN A 19 27.47 15.33 -2.59
C GLN A 19 27.93 15.26 -1.12
N ARG A 20 29.23 15.16 -0.86
CA ARG A 20 29.76 15.17 0.52
C ARG A 20 29.47 16.49 1.25
N ARG A 21 29.53 17.64 0.58
CA ARG A 21 29.18 18.94 1.18
C ARG A 21 27.67 19.01 1.48
N ALA A 22 26.82 18.53 0.61
CA ALA A 22 25.37 18.47 0.84
C ALA A 22 25.02 17.60 2.05
N ILE A 23 25.64 16.43 2.19
CA ILE A 23 25.44 15.51 3.32
C ILE A 23 25.91 16.17 4.63
N ILE A 24 27.07 16.82 4.65
CA ILE A 24 27.60 17.51 5.84
C ILE A 24 26.68 18.67 6.25
N SER A 25 26.17 19.45 5.26
CA SER A 25 25.23 20.55 5.55
C SER A 25 23.90 20.03 6.11
N PHE A 26 23.41 18.89 5.62
CA PHE A 26 22.18 18.25 6.13
C PHE A 26 22.35 17.75 7.56
N ILE A 27 23.48 17.11 7.88
CA ILE A 27 23.78 16.64 9.24
C ILE A 27 23.88 17.81 10.22
N LEU A 28 24.51 18.93 9.82
CA LEU A 28 24.59 20.13 10.65
C LEU A 28 23.20 20.74 10.91
N LEU A 29 22.30 20.71 9.94
CA LEU A 29 20.94 21.23 10.07
C LEU A 29 20.11 20.36 11.04
N VAL A 30 20.23 19.05 10.97
CA VAL A 30 19.58 18.11 11.88
C VAL A 30 20.07 18.28 13.32
N VAL A 31 21.37 18.49 13.53
CA VAL A 31 21.94 18.74 14.88
C VAL A 31 21.42 20.04 15.47
N LEU A 32 21.26 21.10 14.66
CA LEU A 32 20.71 22.39 15.11
C LEU A 32 19.22 22.28 15.48
N VAL A 33 18.42 21.47 14.76
CA VAL A 33 17.02 21.23 15.10
C VAL A 33 16.88 20.45 16.40
N ILE A 34 17.71 19.43 16.62
CA ILE A 34 17.71 18.64 17.87
C ILE A 34 18.15 19.51 19.06
N ALA A 35 19.15 20.37 18.89
CA ALA A 35 19.57 21.30 19.93
C ALA A 35 18.50 22.34 20.27
N GLY A 36 17.79 22.87 19.26
CA GLY A 36 16.69 23.81 19.43
C GLY A 36 15.51 23.22 20.20
N THR A 37 15.12 21.97 19.92
CA THR A 37 14.03 21.29 20.61
C THR A 37 14.40 20.92 22.06
N PHE A 38 15.67 20.65 22.33
CA PHE A 38 16.17 20.38 23.69
C PHE A 38 16.19 21.65 24.56
N MET A 39 16.54 22.82 23.97
CA MET A 39 16.49 24.10 24.68
C MET A 39 15.05 24.55 24.97
N TRP A 40 14.10 24.32 24.04
CA TRP A 40 12.70 24.70 24.24
C TRP A 40 12.04 23.87 25.34
N LYS A 41 12.37 22.57 25.46
CA LYS A 41 11.88 21.72 26.56
C LYS A 41 12.41 22.12 27.95
N ARG A 42 13.54 22.84 28.00
CA ARG A 42 14.15 23.27 29.28
C ARG A 42 13.65 24.62 29.79
N SER A 43 12.97 25.42 28.96
CA SER A 43 12.39 26.72 29.31
C SER A 43 10.93 26.65 29.80
N GLY A 44 10.31 25.46 29.78
CA GLY A 44 8.87 25.28 30.07
C GLY A 44 8.51 24.91 31.51
N THR A 45 9.44 24.90 32.46
CA THR A 45 9.15 24.56 33.85
C THR A 45 9.62 25.67 34.78
N ASN A 46 8.80 26.68 35.00
CA ASN A 46 8.69 27.46 36.21
C ASN A 46 7.62 28.52 36.07
N LEU A 47 6.44 28.29 36.63
CA LEU A 47 5.56 29.25 37.27
C LEU A 47 4.30 28.51 37.73
N ALA A 48 4.36 28.08 38.99
CA ALA A 48 3.18 27.68 39.73
C ALA A 48 3.07 28.52 40.98
N ASN A 49 1.84 28.78 41.35
CA ASN A 49 1.31 29.23 42.66
C ASN A 49 1.01 30.73 42.81
N ASN A 50 -0.21 31.10 42.90
CA ASN A 50 -1.01 31.34 44.09
C ASN A 50 -2.28 32.16 43.79
N HIS A 51 -3.47 31.81 44.12
CA HIS A 51 -4.30 32.16 45.26
C HIS A 51 -5.78 31.89 44.98
N THR A 52 -6.30 31.22 45.96
CA THR A 52 -7.71 30.96 46.31
C THR A 52 -8.54 32.25 46.46
N ARG A 53 -9.81 32.28 45.99
CA ARG A 53 -10.96 32.62 46.84
C ARG A 53 -12.31 32.50 46.09
N THR A 54 -13.16 31.82 46.75
CA THR A 54 -14.60 31.63 46.75
C THR A 54 -15.47 32.87 46.45
N ALA A 55 -16.54 32.75 45.67
CA ALA A 55 -17.86 33.23 46.05
C ALA A 55 -18.97 32.75 45.10
N THR A 56 -20.00 32.29 45.72
CA THR A 56 -21.30 31.77 45.31
C THR A 56 -22.19 32.87 44.76
N SER A 57 -23.03 32.67 43.72
CA SER A 57 -24.50 32.71 43.84
C SER A 57 -25.24 32.92 42.51
N LYS A 58 -26.29 32.08 42.35
CA LYS A 58 -27.68 32.26 41.90
C LYS A 58 -28.02 32.68 40.45
N VAL A 59 -28.55 31.70 39.75
CA VAL A 59 -29.88 31.59 39.13
C VAL A 59 -30.55 32.86 38.57
N SER A 60 -30.85 32.85 37.27
CA SER A 60 -32.17 33.27 36.74
C SER A 60 -32.45 32.64 35.38
N LYS A 61 -33.67 32.13 35.25
CA LYS A 61 -34.31 31.60 34.03
C LYS A 61 -34.84 32.75 33.16
N SER A 62 -34.79 32.59 31.83
CA SER A 62 -35.88 33.05 30.93
C SER A 62 -35.57 32.56 29.51
N SER A 63 -36.34 31.66 29.03
CA SER A 63 -37.38 31.54 28.00
C SER A 63 -37.00 31.83 26.53
N THR A 64 -37.06 30.76 25.75
CA THR A 64 -37.76 30.52 24.47
C THR A 64 -37.49 31.43 23.27
N SER A 65 -36.87 30.81 22.20
CA SER A 65 -37.44 30.87 20.85
C SER A 65 -36.94 29.70 20.01
N GLN A 66 -37.89 28.92 19.49
CA GLN A 66 -37.68 27.83 18.53
C GLN A 66 -37.30 28.42 17.18
N ALA A 67 -36.21 27.92 16.60
CA ALA A 67 -35.95 27.98 15.17
C ALA A 67 -35.78 26.54 14.66
N THR A 68 -36.76 26.10 13.90
CA THR A 68 -36.85 24.80 13.24
C THR A 68 -35.84 24.78 12.12
N THR A 69 -34.72 24.08 12.30
CA THR A 69 -33.81 23.74 11.21
C THR A 69 -34.11 22.31 10.79
N LYS A 70 -34.56 22.13 9.55
CA LYS A 70 -34.76 20.84 8.90
C LYS A 70 -33.43 20.09 8.90
N GLU A 71 -33.34 19.03 9.66
CA GLU A 71 -32.29 18.01 9.48
C GLU A 71 -32.55 17.24 8.18
N THR A 72 -31.67 17.43 7.23
CA THR A 72 -31.56 16.54 6.07
C THR A 72 -30.91 15.26 6.57
N SER A 73 -31.69 14.22 6.74
CA SER A 73 -31.23 12.89 7.09
C SER A 73 -30.39 12.32 5.96
N GLY A 74 -29.08 12.50 6.04
CA GLY A 74 -28.11 11.69 5.31
C GLY A 74 -28.17 10.27 5.88
N SER A 75 -28.69 9.32 5.13
CA SER A 75 -28.68 7.91 5.50
C SER A 75 -27.22 7.44 5.59
N SER A 76 -26.67 7.41 6.79
CA SER A 76 -25.48 6.61 7.07
C SER A 76 -25.90 5.15 6.98
N GLU A 77 -25.62 4.50 5.84
CA GLU A 77 -25.64 3.04 5.77
C GLU A 77 -24.77 2.51 6.92
N LYS A 78 -25.40 1.86 7.89
CA LYS A 78 -24.72 1.08 8.91
C LYS A 78 -23.90 0.01 8.20
N VAL A 79 -22.60 0.24 8.04
CA VAL A 79 -21.65 -0.80 7.66
C VAL A 79 -21.78 -1.93 8.68
N SER A 80 -22.52 -2.96 8.34
CA SER A 80 -22.70 -4.13 9.22
C SER A 80 -21.33 -4.73 9.47
N LYS A 81 -20.92 -4.81 10.73
CA LYS A 81 -19.65 -5.42 11.11
C LYS A 81 -19.62 -6.85 10.58
N VAL A 82 -18.65 -7.15 9.70
CA VAL A 82 -18.43 -8.50 9.16
C VAL A 82 -18.22 -9.47 10.32
N LYS A 83 -19.04 -10.52 10.37
CA LYS A 83 -18.89 -11.60 11.35
C LYS A 83 -17.85 -12.60 10.84
N TRP A 84 -16.77 -12.78 11.56
CA TRP A 84 -15.68 -13.72 11.26
C TRP A 84 -15.91 -15.03 12.01
N ILE A 85 -15.69 -16.16 11.34
CA ILE A 85 -15.91 -17.50 11.87
C ILE A 85 -14.60 -18.28 11.78
N LYS A 86 -14.17 -18.85 12.91
CA LYS A 86 -13.02 -19.75 13.00
C LYS A 86 -13.24 -20.98 12.10
N GLN A 87 -12.19 -21.39 11.41
CA GLN A 87 -12.21 -22.58 10.58
C GLN A 87 -11.48 -23.74 11.26
N ASP A 88 -11.95 -24.97 11.04
CA ASP A 88 -11.34 -26.17 11.62
C ASP A 88 -10.08 -26.58 10.86
N GLN A 89 -10.06 -26.35 9.53
CA GLN A 89 -8.89 -26.62 8.69
C GLN A 89 -8.14 -25.33 8.36
N PRO A 90 -6.81 -25.40 8.16
CA PRO A 90 -6.02 -24.24 7.74
C PRO A 90 -6.58 -23.61 6.46
N VAL A 91 -6.86 -22.31 6.52
CA VAL A 91 -7.41 -21.58 5.37
C VAL A 91 -6.33 -21.40 4.32
N LYS A 92 -6.70 -21.72 3.07
CA LYS A 92 -6.00 -21.30 1.85
C LYS A 92 -6.92 -20.38 1.07
N PHE A 93 -6.38 -19.32 0.47
CA PHE A 93 -7.19 -18.43 -0.32
C PHE A 93 -6.39 -17.78 -1.47
N PRO A 94 -7.07 -17.38 -2.57
CA PRO A 94 -6.40 -16.76 -3.70
C PRO A 94 -6.01 -15.30 -3.41
N ILE A 95 -4.76 -14.96 -3.73
CA ILE A 95 -4.26 -13.59 -3.91
C ILE A 95 -4.05 -13.42 -5.40
N LEU A 96 -4.92 -12.67 -6.07
CA LEU A 96 -4.82 -12.44 -7.52
C LEU A 96 -3.78 -11.37 -7.82
N MET A 97 -2.91 -11.65 -8.78
CA MET A 97 -1.84 -10.75 -9.21
C MET A 97 -2.13 -10.20 -10.60
N TYR A 98 -2.58 -8.96 -10.64
CA TYR A 98 -2.73 -8.13 -11.85
C TYR A 98 -1.58 -7.12 -11.94
N HIS A 99 -1.43 -6.48 -13.10
CA HIS A 99 -0.56 -5.34 -13.33
C HIS A 99 -1.35 -4.27 -14.10
N ALA A 100 -1.22 -4.20 -15.42
CA ALA A 100 -1.89 -3.25 -16.27
C ALA A 100 -3.33 -3.64 -16.64
N ILE A 101 -4.24 -2.66 -16.67
CA ILE A 101 -5.64 -2.84 -17.12
C ILE A 101 -5.95 -1.87 -18.23
N HIS A 102 -5.56 -2.22 -19.46
CA HIS A 102 -5.88 -1.46 -20.66
C HIS A 102 -5.88 -2.38 -21.90
N ASN A 103 -6.35 -1.85 -23.02
CA ASN A 103 -6.25 -2.55 -24.30
C ASN A 103 -4.80 -2.43 -24.80
N MET A 104 -4.12 -3.57 -24.97
CA MET A 104 -2.70 -3.63 -25.32
C MET A 104 -2.44 -2.95 -26.68
N ASP A 105 -1.48 -2.01 -26.69
CA ASP A 105 -0.94 -1.49 -27.95
C ASP A 105 0.09 -2.49 -28.52
N PRO A 106 0.19 -2.65 -29.87
CA PRO A 106 1.18 -3.51 -30.50
C PRO A 106 2.65 -3.24 -30.08
N SER A 107 2.97 -2.01 -29.69
CA SER A 107 4.30 -1.63 -29.20
C SER A 107 4.63 -2.22 -27.84
N GLU A 108 3.63 -2.69 -27.07
CA GLU A 108 3.75 -3.26 -25.73
C GLU A 108 3.91 -4.78 -25.74
N ALA A 109 4.10 -5.40 -26.92
CA ALA A 109 4.18 -6.86 -27.06
C ALA A 109 5.18 -7.55 -26.12
N ALA A 110 6.26 -6.85 -25.71
CA ALA A 110 7.21 -7.35 -24.73
C ALA A 110 6.61 -7.56 -23.33
N ASN A 111 5.57 -6.81 -22.98
CA ASN A 111 4.87 -6.83 -21.70
C ASN A 111 3.46 -7.47 -21.80
N ALA A 112 3.13 -8.08 -22.94
CA ALA A 112 1.80 -8.63 -23.21
C ALA A 112 1.25 -9.49 -22.08
N GLY A 113 2.08 -10.28 -21.40
CA GLY A 113 1.69 -11.14 -20.27
C GLY A 113 1.26 -10.41 -19.00
N LEU A 114 1.40 -9.07 -18.95
CA LEU A 114 1.05 -8.24 -17.78
C LEU A 114 -0.21 -7.39 -18.03
N ILE A 115 -0.73 -7.36 -19.28
CA ILE A 115 -1.80 -6.45 -19.69
C ILE A 115 -3.11 -7.22 -19.84
N VAL A 116 -4.08 -6.91 -19.00
CA VAL A 116 -5.46 -7.46 -19.09
C VAL A 116 -6.40 -6.39 -19.59
N SER A 117 -7.23 -6.70 -20.60
CA SER A 117 -8.18 -5.71 -21.11
C SER A 117 -9.24 -5.33 -20.06
N PRO A 118 -9.78 -4.10 -20.08
CA PRO A 118 -10.85 -3.70 -19.17
C PRO A 118 -12.08 -4.63 -19.25
N GLU A 119 -12.42 -5.13 -20.43
CA GLU A 119 -13.54 -6.06 -20.64
C GLU A 119 -13.27 -7.42 -19.96
N THR A 120 -12.06 -7.94 -20.11
CA THR A 120 -11.65 -9.20 -19.44
C THR A 120 -11.66 -9.01 -17.93
N PHE A 121 -11.07 -7.90 -17.45
CA PHE A 121 -11.07 -7.58 -16.01
C PHE A 121 -12.50 -7.43 -15.47
N GLU A 122 -13.39 -6.75 -16.17
CA GLU A 122 -14.80 -6.63 -15.78
C GLU A 122 -15.48 -7.99 -15.69
N SER A 123 -15.22 -8.90 -16.65
CA SER A 123 -15.75 -10.26 -16.61
C SER A 123 -15.30 -11.03 -15.37
N HIS A 124 -14.04 -10.85 -14.93
CA HIS A 124 -13.51 -11.43 -13.70
C HIS A 124 -14.23 -10.90 -12.47
N LEU A 125 -14.41 -9.57 -12.36
CA LEU A 125 -15.12 -8.96 -11.23
C LEU A 125 -16.57 -9.44 -11.15
N LYS A 126 -17.24 -9.53 -12.30
CA LYS A 126 -18.61 -10.07 -12.36
C LYS A 126 -18.65 -11.52 -11.87
N ALA A 127 -17.77 -12.38 -12.34
CA ALA A 127 -17.72 -13.79 -11.94
C ALA A 127 -17.43 -13.96 -10.44
N LEU A 128 -16.48 -13.19 -9.90
CA LEU A 128 -16.19 -13.18 -8.47
C LEU A 128 -17.41 -12.75 -7.63
N LYS A 129 -18.13 -11.70 -8.09
CA LYS A 129 -19.34 -11.23 -7.42
C LYS A 129 -20.45 -12.27 -7.43
N ASP A 130 -20.72 -12.84 -8.59
CA ASP A 130 -21.77 -13.86 -8.78
C ASP A 130 -21.47 -15.12 -7.98
N ALA A 131 -20.18 -15.49 -7.86
CA ALA A 131 -19.73 -16.62 -7.04
C ALA A 131 -19.66 -16.32 -5.52
N GLY A 132 -20.02 -15.10 -5.09
CA GLY A 132 -20.13 -14.70 -3.69
C GLY A 132 -18.80 -14.41 -2.99
N TYR A 133 -17.75 -14.08 -3.74
CA TYR A 133 -16.46 -13.72 -3.16
C TYR A 133 -16.51 -12.37 -2.42
N TYR A 134 -15.82 -12.33 -1.29
CA TYR A 134 -15.56 -11.14 -0.49
C TYR A 134 -14.11 -10.71 -0.71
N THR A 135 -13.89 -9.47 -1.12
CA THR A 135 -12.54 -8.95 -1.37
C THR A 135 -11.90 -8.48 -0.08
N LEU A 136 -10.72 -9.04 0.23
CA LEU A 136 -9.94 -8.74 1.43
C LEU A 136 -9.14 -7.44 1.29
N THR A 137 -9.02 -6.72 2.39
CA THR A 137 -7.94 -5.74 2.60
C THR A 137 -6.68 -6.44 3.10
N PRO A 138 -5.49 -5.81 3.06
CA PRO A 138 -4.26 -6.39 3.64
C PRO A 138 -4.44 -6.83 5.09
N LYS A 139 -5.08 -6.00 5.91
CA LYS A 139 -5.38 -6.32 7.32
C LYS A 139 -6.28 -7.54 7.47
N GLU A 140 -7.27 -7.69 6.61
CA GLU A 140 -8.17 -8.84 6.63
C GLU A 140 -7.48 -10.10 6.11
N ALA A 141 -6.61 -10.00 5.08
CA ALA A 141 -5.79 -11.10 4.59
C ALA A 141 -4.86 -11.63 5.69
N TYR A 142 -4.17 -10.74 6.40
CA TYR A 142 -3.35 -11.10 7.56
C TYR A 142 -4.18 -11.80 8.64
N LYS A 143 -5.38 -11.28 8.94
CA LYS A 143 -6.32 -11.89 9.89
C LYS A 143 -6.74 -13.30 9.47
N VAL A 144 -7.08 -13.50 8.20
CA VAL A 144 -7.44 -14.82 7.66
C VAL A 144 -6.32 -15.82 7.91
N LEU A 145 -5.07 -15.46 7.60
CA LEU A 145 -3.91 -16.34 7.75
C LEU A 145 -3.59 -16.62 9.23
N THR A 146 -3.53 -15.59 10.07
CA THR A 146 -3.01 -15.72 11.43
C THR A 146 -4.07 -16.18 12.46
N GLU A 147 -5.33 -15.79 12.25
CA GLU A 147 -6.42 -16.19 13.13
C GLU A 147 -7.23 -17.38 12.58
N ASN A 148 -6.95 -17.84 11.37
CA ASN A 148 -7.64 -18.93 10.69
C ASN A 148 -9.17 -18.72 10.66
N VAL A 149 -9.63 -17.55 10.19
CA VAL A 149 -11.05 -17.16 10.18
C VAL A 149 -11.51 -16.74 8.79
N LEU A 150 -12.78 -16.95 8.48
CA LEU A 150 -13.42 -16.45 7.27
C LEU A 150 -14.65 -15.59 7.58
N PRO A 151 -15.03 -14.63 6.72
CA PRO A 151 -16.32 -13.97 6.83
C PRO A 151 -17.45 -14.99 6.69
N LYS A 152 -18.47 -14.89 7.55
CA LYS A 152 -19.57 -15.85 7.58
C LYS A 152 -20.22 -16.01 6.20
N ASN A 153 -20.27 -17.25 5.69
CA ASN A 153 -20.88 -17.63 4.41
C ASN A 153 -20.27 -16.90 3.20
N LYS A 154 -18.97 -16.59 3.22
CA LYS A 154 -18.27 -15.96 2.11
C LYS A 154 -17.04 -16.76 1.72
N LYS A 155 -16.81 -16.90 0.42
CA LYS A 155 -15.49 -17.15 -0.15
C LYS A 155 -14.69 -15.85 -0.08
N VAL A 156 -13.37 -15.93 -0.02
CA VAL A 156 -12.51 -14.75 0.03
C VAL A 156 -11.53 -14.73 -1.13
N VAL A 157 -11.16 -13.52 -1.55
CA VAL A 157 -10.13 -13.26 -2.54
C VAL A 157 -9.44 -11.94 -2.20
N TRP A 158 -8.13 -11.86 -2.42
CA TRP A 158 -7.42 -10.59 -2.33
C TRP A 158 -6.96 -10.17 -3.72
N LEU A 159 -7.49 -9.06 -4.21
CA LEU A 159 -7.12 -8.49 -5.50
C LEU A 159 -5.90 -7.61 -5.31
N THR A 160 -4.77 -7.94 -5.94
CA THR A 160 -3.54 -7.15 -5.90
C THR A 160 -3.13 -6.70 -7.29
N PHE A 161 -2.59 -5.49 -7.39
CA PHE A 161 -2.09 -4.87 -8.61
C PHE A 161 -0.69 -4.34 -8.34
N ASP A 162 0.28 -4.76 -9.14
CA ASP A 162 1.66 -4.33 -8.99
C ASP A 162 1.96 -3.11 -9.89
N ASP A 163 3.11 -2.47 -9.71
CA ASP A 163 3.74 -1.43 -10.52
C ASP A 163 3.15 -0.02 -10.43
N SER A 164 2.04 0.20 -9.74
CA SER A 164 1.40 1.53 -9.61
C SER A 164 1.09 2.24 -10.93
N LEU A 165 0.72 1.49 -11.98
CA LEU A 165 0.37 2.04 -13.29
C LEU A 165 -0.87 2.94 -13.23
N ARG A 166 -0.89 4.01 -14.04
CA ARG A 166 -2.01 4.97 -14.06
C ARG A 166 -3.34 4.35 -14.46
N ASP A 167 -3.34 3.29 -15.25
CA ASP A 167 -4.54 2.59 -15.68
C ASP A 167 -5.29 1.90 -14.53
N PHE A 168 -4.63 1.65 -13.40
CA PHE A 168 -5.34 1.27 -12.18
C PHE A 168 -6.37 2.33 -11.76
N TYR A 169 -6.05 3.63 -11.88
CA TYR A 169 -6.97 4.71 -11.57
C TYR A 169 -8.02 4.91 -12.68
N THR A 170 -7.59 4.91 -13.95
CA THR A 170 -8.48 5.27 -15.08
C THR A 170 -9.42 4.15 -15.50
N ASN A 171 -9.01 2.90 -15.37
CA ASN A 171 -9.71 1.74 -15.89
C ASN A 171 -10.15 0.75 -14.82
N ALA A 172 -9.22 0.30 -13.93
CA ALA A 172 -9.55 -0.71 -12.93
C ALA A 172 -10.46 -0.16 -11.82
N PHE A 173 -10.12 1.01 -11.27
CA PHE A 173 -10.83 1.58 -10.13
C PHE A 173 -12.32 1.87 -10.39
N PRO A 174 -12.76 2.45 -11.51
CA PRO A 174 -14.19 2.61 -11.81
C PRO A 174 -14.94 1.27 -11.83
N LEU A 175 -14.33 0.21 -12.37
CA LEU A 175 -14.91 -1.13 -12.38
C LEU A 175 -14.98 -1.72 -10.96
N LEU A 176 -13.92 -1.58 -10.16
CA LEU A 176 -13.93 -2.00 -8.75
C LEU A 176 -15.06 -1.32 -7.97
N GLN A 177 -15.27 -0.01 -8.19
CA GLN A 177 -16.38 0.72 -7.57
C GLN A 177 -17.76 0.22 -8.06
N LYS A 178 -17.92 -0.01 -9.37
CA LYS A 178 -19.14 -0.56 -9.98
C LYS A 178 -19.54 -1.90 -9.33
N TYR A 179 -18.57 -2.77 -9.09
CA TYR A 179 -18.82 -4.08 -8.49
C TYR A 179 -18.76 -4.08 -6.96
N GLN A 180 -18.48 -2.94 -6.33
CA GLN A 180 -18.31 -2.78 -4.87
C GLN A 180 -17.21 -3.70 -4.33
N MET A 181 -16.11 -3.82 -5.05
CA MET A 181 -14.94 -4.62 -4.69
C MET A 181 -13.78 -3.74 -4.27
N ARG A 182 -12.97 -4.28 -3.36
CA ARG A 182 -11.74 -3.64 -2.88
C ARG A 182 -10.55 -4.31 -3.51
N ALA A 183 -9.48 -3.53 -3.69
CA ALA A 183 -8.20 -4.01 -4.18
C ALA A 183 -7.05 -3.33 -3.45
N THR A 184 -5.87 -3.91 -3.59
CA THR A 184 -4.59 -3.34 -3.12
C THR A 184 -3.72 -3.05 -4.33
N ASN A 185 -3.16 -1.85 -4.41
CA ASN A 185 -2.10 -1.54 -5.36
C ASN A 185 -0.76 -1.50 -4.62
N ASN A 186 0.22 -2.23 -5.11
CA ASN A 186 1.59 -2.28 -4.59
C ASN A 186 2.42 -1.23 -5.34
N VAL A 187 2.90 -0.22 -4.62
CA VAL A 187 3.35 1.05 -5.18
C VAL A 187 4.87 1.09 -5.31
N ILE A 188 5.38 1.36 -6.52
CA ILE A 188 6.78 1.75 -6.75
C ILE A 188 6.90 3.24 -6.39
N THR A 189 7.29 3.52 -5.16
CA THR A 189 7.16 4.86 -4.58
C THR A 189 8.03 5.91 -5.24
N GLY A 190 9.21 5.56 -5.71
CA GLY A 190 10.09 6.49 -6.42
C GLY A 190 9.54 6.90 -7.78
N PHE A 191 8.75 6.05 -8.45
CA PHE A 191 8.13 6.42 -9.72
C PHE A 191 6.97 7.40 -9.51
N VAL A 192 6.19 7.19 -8.46
CA VAL A 192 5.12 8.12 -8.04
C VAL A 192 5.70 9.47 -7.59
N GLU A 193 6.73 9.44 -6.72
CA GLU A 193 7.38 10.66 -6.21
C GLU A 193 8.02 11.51 -7.31
N ASN A 194 8.61 10.85 -8.32
CA ASN A 194 9.21 11.54 -9.46
C ASN A 194 8.20 11.99 -10.53
N GLY A 195 6.91 11.72 -10.33
CA GLY A 195 5.84 12.17 -11.23
C GLY A 195 5.90 11.55 -12.63
N ARG A 196 6.29 10.26 -12.74
CA ARG A 196 6.28 9.58 -14.05
C ARG A 196 4.88 9.58 -14.64
N GLU A 197 4.78 9.93 -15.92
CA GLU A 197 3.48 10.11 -16.60
C GLU A 197 2.62 8.85 -16.70
N ASP A 198 3.27 7.68 -16.74
CA ASP A 198 2.63 6.37 -16.82
C ASP A 198 2.19 5.82 -15.46
N MET A 199 2.52 6.51 -14.36
CA MET A 199 2.25 6.06 -12.99
C MET A 199 1.09 6.82 -12.34
N LEU A 200 0.57 6.26 -11.25
CA LEU A 200 -0.37 6.95 -10.35
C LEU A 200 0.25 8.21 -9.77
N THR A 201 -0.54 9.25 -9.59
CA THR A 201 -0.13 10.39 -8.77
C THR A 201 -0.50 10.14 -7.30
N LEU A 202 0.17 10.84 -6.39
CA LEU A 202 -0.13 10.76 -4.96
C LEU A 202 -1.58 11.19 -4.64
N GLU A 203 -2.11 12.17 -5.38
CA GLU A 203 -3.49 12.64 -5.24
C GLU A 203 -4.49 11.54 -5.64
N GLN A 204 -4.24 10.83 -6.76
CA GLN A 204 -5.06 9.69 -7.19
C GLN A 204 -5.03 8.57 -6.15
N ILE A 205 -3.86 8.26 -5.59
CA ILE A 205 -3.68 7.28 -4.52
C ILE A 205 -4.53 7.67 -3.30
N LYS A 206 -4.46 8.93 -2.86
CA LYS A 206 -5.23 9.44 -1.71
C LYS A 206 -6.74 9.38 -1.96
N GLU A 207 -7.18 9.75 -3.16
CA GLU A 207 -8.59 9.68 -3.54
C GLU A 207 -9.11 8.22 -3.49
N MET A 208 -8.40 7.30 -4.13
CA MET A 208 -8.79 5.89 -4.16
C MET A 208 -8.78 5.25 -2.77
N LYS A 209 -7.83 5.64 -1.91
CA LYS A 209 -7.77 5.18 -0.52
C LYS A 209 -9.00 5.61 0.27
N GLN A 210 -9.46 6.86 0.12
CA GLN A 210 -10.69 7.34 0.75
C GLN A 210 -11.93 6.56 0.28
N LYS A 211 -11.88 5.97 -0.91
CA LYS A 211 -12.93 5.14 -1.50
C LYS A 211 -12.71 3.62 -1.31
N GLY A 212 -11.83 3.25 -0.37
CA GLY A 212 -11.70 1.87 0.10
C GLY A 212 -10.64 1.02 -0.57
N MET A 213 -9.82 1.58 -1.47
CA MET A 213 -8.64 0.88 -2.00
C MET A 213 -7.50 0.91 -0.97
N SER A 214 -6.63 -0.08 -1.00
CA SER A 214 -5.42 -0.17 -0.18
C SER A 214 -4.18 0.07 -1.02
N PHE A 215 -3.13 0.61 -0.40
CA PHE A 215 -1.84 0.86 -1.05
C PHE A 215 -0.74 0.31 -0.16
N GLU A 216 0.03 -0.62 -0.71
CA GLU A 216 1.12 -1.33 -0.05
C GLU A 216 2.41 -1.18 -0.86
N ASP A 217 3.49 -1.78 -0.42
CA ASP A 217 4.83 -1.51 -0.90
C ASP A 217 5.23 -2.35 -2.13
N HIS A 218 5.94 -1.72 -3.08
CA HIS A 218 6.65 -2.39 -4.18
C HIS A 218 8.05 -1.80 -4.40
N THR A 219 8.73 -1.41 -3.30
CA THR A 219 10.04 -0.76 -3.25
C THR A 219 10.06 0.67 -3.81
N VAL A 220 11.23 1.32 -3.75
CA VAL A 220 11.41 2.66 -4.33
C VAL A 220 11.58 2.60 -5.85
N ASN A 221 12.48 1.72 -6.36
CA ASN A 221 12.92 1.72 -7.75
C ASN A 221 12.71 0.40 -8.48
N HIS A 222 12.00 -0.57 -7.88
CA HIS A 222 11.74 -1.88 -8.45
C HIS A 222 13.02 -2.69 -8.80
N PRO A 223 14.03 -2.78 -7.91
CA PRO A 223 15.23 -3.56 -8.18
C PRO A 223 15.00 -5.06 -8.01
N ASP A 224 15.89 -5.86 -8.60
CA ASP A 224 16.02 -7.27 -8.24
C ASP A 224 16.62 -7.40 -6.84
N LEU A 225 15.76 -7.61 -5.82
CA LEU A 225 16.20 -7.70 -4.43
C LEU A 225 17.07 -8.92 -4.16
N SER A 226 16.93 -10.00 -4.94
CA SER A 226 17.75 -11.20 -4.76
C SER A 226 19.22 -10.98 -5.12
N LEU A 227 19.51 -9.99 -5.96
CA LEU A 227 20.85 -9.64 -6.42
C LEU A 227 21.41 -8.39 -5.71
N ALA A 228 20.57 -7.62 -5.05
CA ALA A 228 20.97 -6.40 -4.35
C ALA A 228 21.69 -6.74 -3.03
N ASN A 229 22.65 -5.92 -2.62
CA ASN A 229 23.27 -6.06 -1.30
C ASN A 229 22.30 -5.63 -0.18
N ALA A 230 22.59 -6.01 1.06
CA ALA A 230 21.70 -5.74 2.21
C ALA A 230 21.43 -4.25 2.43
N GLU A 231 22.40 -3.36 2.21
CA GLU A 231 22.23 -1.90 2.35
C GLU A 231 21.23 -1.37 1.32
N THR A 232 21.33 -1.80 0.07
CA THR A 232 20.39 -1.43 -1.00
C THR A 232 18.99 -1.98 -0.69
N GLN A 233 18.86 -3.25 -0.31
CA GLN A 233 17.58 -3.84 0.05
C GLN A 233 16.91 -3.09 1.21
N THR A 234 17.67 -2.76 2.26
CA THR A 234 17.19 -1.98 3.40
C THR A 234 16.69 -0.62 2.97
N THR A 235 17.45 0.09 2.13
CA THR A 235 17.08 1.42 1.62
C THR A 235 15.80 1.35 0.78
N GLU A 236 15.72 0.40 -0.14
CA GLU A 236 14.56 0.21 -1.03
C GLU A 236 13.26 -0.06 -0.26
N LEU A 237 13.32 -0.92 0.76
CA LEU A 237 12.16 -1.27 1.58
C LEU A 237 11.83 -0.20 2.62
N GLN A 238 12.84 0.36 3.31
CA GLN A 238 12.61 1.34 4.38
C GLN A 238 12.10 2.67 3.85
N VAL A 239 12.72 3.20 2.79
CA VAL A 239 12.34 4.50 2.22
C VAL A 239 10.95 4.43 1.59
N SER A 240 10.64 3.34 0.88
CA SER A 240 9.34 3.13 0.28
C SER A 240 8.24 3.04 1.35
N LYS A 241 8.46 2.23 2.40
CA LYS A 241 7.53 2.14 3.53
C LYS A 241 7.30 3.51 4.19
N GLN A 242 8.37 4.27 4.46
CA GLN A 242 8.28 5.59 5.08
C GLN A 242 7.51 6.59 4.21
N TYR A 243 7.70 6.53 2.88
CA TYR A 243 6.95 7.36 1.93
C TYR A 243 5.44 7.09 2.03
N LEU A 244 5.03 5.82 1.98
CA LEU A 244 3.63 5.42 2.08
C LEU A 244 3.03 5.78 3.44
N ASP A 245 3.73 5.47 4.53
CA ASP A 245 3.25 5.72 5.89
C ASP A 245 3.02 7.22 6.13
N SER A 246 3.97 8.05 5.69
CA SER A 246 3.91 9.50 5.88
C SER A 246 2.83 10.16 5.02
N ASN A 247 2.75 9.80 3.72
CA ASN A 247 1.84 10.45 2.79
C ASN A 247 0.39 9.96 2.92
N LEU A 248 0.20 8.73 3.38
CA LEU A 248 -1.12 8.09 3.47
C LEU A 248 -1.62 7.93 4.92
N SER A 249 -0.87 8.40 5.91
CA SER A 249 -1.22 8.25 7.34
C SER A 249 -1.59 6.80 7.67
N GLN A 250 -0.71 5.85 7.32
CA GLN A 250 -0.91 4.42 7.53
C GLN A 250 0.30 3.78 8.18
N ASN A 251 0.21 2.49 8.45
CA ASN A 251 1.34 1.61 8.72
C ASN A 251 1.34 0.55 7.62
N THR A 252 2.23 0.70 6.64
CA THR A 252 2.41 -0.25 5.54
C THR A 252 2.94 -1.57 6.09
N THR A 253 2.26 -2.66 5.80
CA THR A 253 2.54 -3.98 6.40
C THR A 253 2.80 -5.07 5.40
N THR A 254 2.62 -4.79 4.12
CA THR A 254 2.83 -5.76 3.04
C THR A 254 3.84 -5.21 2.05
N VAL A 255 4.70 -6.08 1.52
CA VAL A 255 5.55 -5.80 0.37
C VAL A 255 5.30 -6.84 -0.71
N ALA A 256 5.09 -6.42 -1.96
CA ALA A 256 5.24 -7.29 -3.11
C ALA A 256 6.69 -7.20 -3.59
N TYR A 257 7.37 -8.33 -3.70
CA TYR A 257 8.76 -8.31 -4.15
C TYR A 257 8.83 -8.09 -5.66
N PRO A 258 9.63 -7.12 -6.15
CA PRO A 258 9.80 -6.88 -7.58
C PRO A 258 10.10 -8.14 -8.36
N SER A 259 9.30 -8.43 -9.39
CA SER A 259 9.38 -9.68 -10.19
C SER A 259 9.29 -10.97 -9.35
N GLY A 260 8.83 -10.90 -8.11
CA GLY A 260 8.81 -12.01 -7.15
C GLY A 260 10.21 -12.43 -6.67
N ARG A 261 11.25 -11.62 -6.90
CA ARG A 261 12.64 -11.94 -6.59
C ARG A 261 13.06 -11.42 -5.23
N TYR A 262 13.45 -12.33 -4.36
CA TYR A 262 13.90 -12.07 -3.00
C TYR A 262 14.96 -13.09 -2.57
N SER A 263 15.64 -12.81 -1.47
CA SER A 263 16.57 -13.73 -0.79
C SER A 263 16.18 -13.88 0.67
N GLU A 264 16.84 -14.77 1.40
CA GLU A 264 16.67 -14.86 2.86
C GLU A 264 16.99 -13.52 3.55
N THR A 265 18.01 -12.81 3.09
CA THR A 265 18.35 -11.47 3.58
C THR A 265 17.18 -10.49 3.35
N THR A 266 16.47 -10.59 2.21
CA THR A 266 15.30 -9.74 1.93
C THR A 266 14.18 -9.96 2.95
N THR A 267 13.85 -11.21 3.27
CA THR A 267 12.79 -11.52 4.23
C THR A 267 13.17 -11.10 5.64
N GLN A 268 14.43 -11.28 6.06
CA GLN A 268 14.94 -10.82 7.35
C GLN A 268 14.86 -9.29 7.48
N ILE A 269 15.24 -8.54 6.44
CA ILE A 269 15.12 -7.08 6.39
C ILE A 269 13.65 -6.66 6.45
N ALA A 270 12.78 -7.27 5.65
CA ALA A 270 11.34 -6.98 5.66
C ALA A 270 10.74 -7.19 7.06
N GLU A 271 11.07 -8.29 7.73
CA GLU A 271 10.64 -8.57 9.10
C GLU A 271 11.13 -7.50 10.09
N SER A 272 12.41 -7.15 10.01
CA SER A 272 13.03 -6.13 10.88
C SER A 272 12.41 -4.74 10.71
N LEU A 273 11.94 -4.40 9.51
CA LEU A 273 11.24 -3.16 9.19
C LEU A 273 9.75 -3.20 9.56
N GLY A 274 9.25 -4.34 10.05
CA GLY A 274 7.89 -4.50 10.53
C GLY A 274 6.86 -4.88 9.48
N TYR A 275 7.28 -5.29 8.27
CA TYR A 275 6.38 -5.93 7.32
C TYR A 275 5.81 -7.23 7.93
N LYS A 276 4.56 -7.50 7.64
CA LYS A 276 3.83 -8.67 8.15
C LYS A 276 3.60 -9.71 7.07
N MET A 277 3.56 -9.28 5.81
CA MET A 277 3.34 -10.14 4.65
C MET A 277 4.28 -9.74 3.51
N GLY A 278 4.78 -10.76 2.80
CA GLY A 278 5.55 -10.63 1.56
C GLY A 278 4.85 -11.41 0.45
N LEU A 279 4.60 -10.76 -0.68
CA LEU A 279 3.94 -11.34 -1.84
C LEU A 279 4.97 -11.71 -2.90
N THR A 280 4.93 -12.97 -3.35
CA THR A 280 5.80 -13.49 -4.39
C THR A 280 5.07 -13.61 -5.73
N THR A 281 5.75 -14.10 -6.74
CA THR A 281 5.16 -14.53 -8.01
C THR A 281 5.02 -16.05 -8.12
N ASN A 282 5.27 -16.79 -7.04
CA ASN A 282 5.03 -18.23 -7.00
C ASN A 282 3.55 -18.49 -7.18
N ASN A 283 3.20 -19.39 -8.12
CA ASN A 283 1.80 -19.67 -8.40
C ASN A 283 1.18 -20.57 -7.34
N GLY A 284 -0.03 -20.22 -6.90
CA GLY A 284 -0.82 -21.03 -5.97
C GLY A 284 -1.66 -20.20 -5.02
N LEU A 285 -2.47 -20.92 -4.23
CA LEU A 285 -3.26 -20.28 -3.16
C LEU A 285 -2.34 -19.96 -1.98
N ALA A 286 -2.52 -18.78 -1.42
CA ALA A 286 -1.79 -18.35 -0.24
C ALA A 286 -2.24 -19.13 1.00
N SER A 287 -1.29 -19.51 1.82
CA SER A 287 -1.52 -20.22 3.08
C SER A 287 -0.45 -19.85 4.12
N LEU A 288 -0.73 -20.11 5.39
CA LEU A 288 0.28 -19.89 6.44
C LEU A 288 1.51 -20.80 6.26
N ASN A 289 1.36 -21.95 5.55
CA ASN A 289 2.46 -22.87 5.28
C ASN A 289 3.50 -22.31 4.30
N ASP A 290 3.13 -21.30 3.50
CA ASP A 290 4.07 -20.65 2.58
C ASP A 290 5.07 -19.75 3.33
N GLY A 291 4.79 -19.43 4.61
CA GLY A 291 5.42 -18.35 5.36
C GLY A 291 4.80 -16.99 5.03
N LEU A 292 4.54 -16.19 6.06
CA LEU A 292 3.86 -14.89 5.89
C LEU A 292 4.63 -13.92 4.97
N LEU A 293 5.95 -14.04 4.91
CA LEU A 293 6.79 -13.18 4.06
C LEU A 293 7.09 -13.79 2.68
N THR A 294 6.42 -14.89 2.32
CA THR A 294 6.66 -15.60 1.04
C THR A 294 5.37 -16.17 0.43
N LEU A 295 4.27 -15.42 0.56
CA LEU A 295 2.93 -15.85 0.14
C LEU A 295 2.85 -16.05 -1.38
N ASN A 296 2.24 -17.16 -1.78
CA ASN A 296 1.94 -17.46 -3.18
C ASN A 296 0.82 -16.54 -3.70
N ARG A 297 0.82 -16.31 -5.02
CA ARG A 297 -0.25 -15.60 -5.72
C ARG A 297 -0.70 -16.35 -6.97
N VAL A 298 -1.93 -16.12 -7.36
CA VAL A 298 -2.46 -16.61 -8.65
C VAL A 298 -2.23 -15.50 -9.68
N ARG A 299 -1.40 -15.79 -10.70
CA ARG A 299 -1.16 -14.84 -11.80
C ARG A 299 -2.37 -14.80 -12.72
N VAL A 300 -2.87 -13.61 -13.02
CA VAL A 300 -3.90 -13.41 -14.03
C VAL A 300 -3.26 -13.00 -15.35
N ASN A 301 -3.48 -13.82 -16.39
CA ASN A 301 -2.94 -13.57 -17.72
C ASN A 301 -3.99 -12.90 -18.62
N PRO A 302 -3.59 -12.25 -19.72
CA PRO A 302 -4.52 -11.62 -20.67
C PRO A 302 -5.61 -12.56 -21.21
N THR A 303 -5.26 -13.84 -21.35
CA THR A 303 -6.14 -14.89 -21.89
C THR A 303 -6.94 -15.64 -20.83
N THR A 304 -6.75 -15.33 -19.55
CA THR A 304 -7.52 -15.98 -18.46
C THR A 304 -8.99 -15.58 -18.61
N THR A 305 -9.85 -16.53 -18.90
CA THR A 305 -11.29 -16.30 -18.91
C THR A 305 -11.86 -16.23 -17.50
N ALA A 306 -13.06 -15.68 -17.33
CA ALA A 306 -13.74 -15.67 -16.03
C ALA A 306 -13.94 -17.09 -15.47
N GLN A 307 -14.18 -18.08 -16.33
CA GLN A 307 -14.34 -19.47 -15.90
C GLN A 307 -13.00 -20.09 -15.50
N ASP A 308 -11.92 -19.83 -16.25
CA ASP A 308 -10.58 -20.29 -15.90
C ASP A 308 -10.15 -19.73 -14.55
N LEU A 309 -10.40 -18.43 -14.33
CA LEU A 309 -10.14 -17.77 -13.06
C LEU A 309 -10.87 -18.48 -11.91
N LEU A 310 -12.17 -18.71 -12.04
CA LEU A 310 -12.94 -19.39 -10.99
C LEU A 310 -12.45 -20.83 -10.74
N ASN A 311 -12.06 -21.55 -11.79
CA ASN A 311 -11.52 -22.90 -11.65
C ASN A 311 -10.20 -22.91 -10.89
N GLU A 312 -9.31 -21.95 -11.19
CA GLU A 312 -7.98 -21.86 -10.57
C GLU A 312 -8.04 -21.45 -9.09
N ILE A 313 -9.00 -20.60 -8.72
CA ILE A 313 -9.11 -20.07 -7.36
C ILE A 313 -10.07 -20.86 -6.45
N THR A 314 -10.72 -21.87 -6.97
CA THR A 314 -11.63 -22.70 -6.15
C THR A 314 -10.81 -23.55 -5.17
N THR A 315 -11.08 -23.37 -3.89
CA THR A 315 -10.59 -24.25 -2.83
C THR A 315 -11.54 -25.45 -2.73
N ASN A 316 -11.07 -26.64 -3.07
CA ASN A 316 -11.78 -27.90 -2.81
C ASN A 316 -11.83 -28.17 -1.31
#